data_70687ff2a0cc3aaf366af0b370d8a4b9
#
_entry.id   70687ff2a0cc3aaf366af0b370d8a4b9
#
_cell.length_a   1.000
_cell.length_b   1.000
_cell.length_c   1.000
_cell.angle_alpha   90.00
_cell.angle_beta   90.00
_cell.angle_gamma   90.00
#
_symmetry.space_group_name_H-M   'P 1'
#
loop_
_entity.id
_entity.type
_entity.pdbx_description
1 polymer ?
#
loop_
_entity_poly.entity_id
_entity_poly.type
_entity_poly.pdbx_seq_one_letter_code
_entity_poly.pdbx_strand_id
1 'polypeptide(L)'
;MTGCRWCGLEDDPREVMALGGDDGRPLRLARCGGCGAWQVHPPRPADDIRRHFLDPGRWQPAADPDGRLVDPVIRQAARRGEYRKYARALAGRLKSGDRVMDVGAGGGLMLSLLPGNLKKVAVEPHPEAAEAAGALGLDVRRQWAEDLELPPDHLDALIMNQSLDHLPDPGRFLARAAVWTRPGGFWLLTGLINPESPLARLYGVRHRLWHPLHQVYPPPRAAVRVLSAWGFEVIQWWQPYFGTPYGGLGRLIRHLPEVLAEVLIRPGRKPSPAWPGNVYGLLARKSVQTLPVEKLALAPA
;
A
#
# COMPACT_ATOMS: atom_id res chain seq x y z
N MET A 1 -16.31 13.07 -9.42
CA MET A 1 -15.30 12.71 -10.43
C MET A 1 -15.33 11.21 -10.63
N THR A 2 -15.57 10.79 -11.84
CA THR A 2 -15.81 9.38 -12.25
C THR A 2 -14.54 8.65 -12.71
N GLY A 3 -13.37 9.29 -12.63
CA GLY A 3 -12.10 8.74 -13.10
C GLY A 3 -11.46 7.66 -12.23
N CYS A 4 -10.56 6.91 -12.82
CA CYS A 4 -9.78 5.88 -12.13
C CYS A 4 -8.80 6.50 -11.13
N ARG A 5 -8.93 6.16 -9.85
CA ARG A 5 -8.06 6.65 -8.78
C ARG A 5 -6.64 6.09 -8.79
N TRP A 6 -6.33 5.22 -9.74
CA TRP A 6 -4.99 4.70 -9.95
C TRP A 6 -4.26 5.36 -11.11
N CYS A 7 -4.91 5.50 -12.26
CA CYS A 7 -4.29 6.06 -13.46
C CYS A 7 -4.85 7.40 -13.92
N GLY A 8 -5.87 7.93 -13.25
CA GLY A 8 -6.49 9.21 -13.60
C GLY A 8 -7.39 9.23 -14.84
N LEU A 9 -7.45 8.13 -15.60
CA LEU A 9 -8.29 8.08 -16.80
C LEU A 9 -9.78 8.22 -16.44
N GLU A 10 -10.47 9.09 -17.14
CA GLU A 10 -11.92 9.13 -17.13
C GLU A 10 -12.46 7.91 -17.87
N ASP A 11 -12.88 6.91 -17.13
CA ASP A 11 -13.43 5.66 -17.64
C ASP A 11 -14.61 5.25 -16.76
N ASP A 12 -15.64 4.68 -17.37
CA ASP A 12 -16.73 4.09 -16.61
C ASP A 12 -16.27 2.69 -16.11
N PRO A 13 -15.95 2.56 -14.82
CA PRO A 13 -15.36 1.34 -14.33
C PRO A 13 -16.39 0.21 -14.37
N ARG A 14 -16.01 -0.93 -14.96
CA ARG A 14 -16.87 -2.11 -15.00
C ARG A 14 -16.97 -2.74 -13.63
N GLU A 15 -18.19 -2.89 -13.13
CA GLU A 15 -18.43 -3.60 -11.87
C GLU A 15 -17.91 -5.05 -11.97
N VAL A 16 -17.17 -5.46 -10.93
CA VAL A 16 -16.63 -6.82 -10.82
C VAL A 16 -17.38 -7.60 -9.75
N MET A 17 -17.63 -6.99 -8.60
CA MET A 17 -18.37 -7.62 -7.50
C MET A 17 -18.94 -6.59 -6.52
N ALA A 18 -20.06 -6.95 -5.89
CA ALA A 18 -20.60 -6.19 -4.77
C ALA A 18 -19.91 -6.60 -3.47
N LEU A 19 -19.48 -5.60 -2.68
CA LEU A 19 -19.00 -5.79 -1.31
C LEU A 19 -20.09 -5.31 -0.35
N GLY A 20 -20.26 -6.01 0.79
CA GLY A 20 -21.07 -5.47 1.88
C GLY A 20 -20.39 -4.21 2.46
N GLY A 21 -21.16 -3.14 2.66
CA GLY A 21 -20.66 -1.94 3.35
C GLY A 21 -20.93 -2.02 4.85
N ASP A 22 -20.00 -1.53 5.68
CA ASP A 22 -20.10 -1.56 7.14
C ASP A 22 -21.13 -0.54 7.67
N ASP A 23 -21.52 0.45 6.85
CA ASP A 23 -22.41 1.57 7.17
C ASP A 23 -23.74 1.52 6.39
N GLY A 24 -24.09 0.36 5.83
CA GLY A 24 -25.31 0.19 5.02
C GLY A 24 -25.21 0.77 3.60
N ARG A 25 -24.11 1.40 3.23
CA ARG A 25 -23.89 1.86 1.85
C ARG A 25 -23.41 0.69 0.98
N PRO A 26 -24.04 0.44 -0.17
CA PRO A 26 -23.57 -0.58 -1.08
C PRO A 26 -22.20 -0.19 -1.63
N LEU A 27 -21.19 -0.99 -1.32
CA LEU A 27 -19.86 -0.86 -1.90
C LEU A 27 -19.68 -1.91 -2.98
N ARG A 28 -18.99 -1.53 -4.02
CA ARG A 28 -18.67 -2.40 -5.14
C ARG A 28 -17.18 -2.31 -5.44
N LEU A 29 -16.63 -3.38 -5.97
CA LEU A 29 -15.33 -3.33 -6.63
C LEU A 29 -15.59 -3.19 -8.12
N ALA A 30 -15.00 -2.19 -8.72
CA ALA A 30 -15.06 -1.92 -10.12
C ALA A 30 -13.65 -1.91 -10.72
N ARG A 31 -13.52 -2.35 -11.98
CA ARG A 31 -12.24 -2.44 -12.67
C ARG A 31 -12.14 -1.38 -13.75
N CYS A 32 -11.04 -0.62 -13.74
CA CYS A 32 -10.72 0.34 -14.79
C CYS A 32 -10.43 -0.38 -16.11
N GLY A 33 -11.10 0.02 -17.18
CA GLY A 33 -10.88 -0.51 -18.52
C GLY A 33 -9.51 -0.16 -19.09
N GLY A 34 -8.99 1.03 -18.76
CA GLY A 34 -7.70 1.53 -19.24
C GLY A 34 -6.50 0.84 -18.58
N CYS A 35 -6.34 0.92 -17.26
CA CYS A 35 -5.15 0.36 -16.58
C CYS A 35 -5.37 -1.03 -15.97
N GLY A 36 -6.62 -1.45 -15.74
CA GLY A 36 -6.97 -2.72 -15.13
C GLY A 36 -6.90 -2.75 -13.62
N ALA A 37 -6.68 -1.62 -12.95
CA ALA A 37 -6.76 -1.53 -11.49
C ALA A 37 -8.20 -1.71 -11.02
N TRP A 38 -8.35 -2.35 -9.86
CA TRP A 38 -9.64 -2.46 -9.20
C TRP A 38 -9.76 -1.34 -8.18
N GLN A 39 -10.95 -0.81 -8.00
CA GLN A 39 -11.21 0.29 -7.07
C GLN A 39 -12.56 0.15 -6.41
N VAL A 40 -12.69 0.71 -5.23
CA VAL A 40 -13.98 0.82 -4.53
C VAL A 40 -14.85 1.85 -5.24
N HIS A 41 -16.11 1.49 -5.51
CA HIS A 41 -17.08 2.35 -6.18
C HIS A 41 -18.44 2.29 -5.46
N PRO A 42 -19.09 3.44 -5.12
CA PRO A 42 -18.49 4.76 -5.19
C PRO A 42 -17.27 4.89 -4.27
N PRO A 43 -16.31 5.78 -4.60
CA PRO A 43 -15.17 6.01 -3.75
C PRO A 43 -15.59 6.58 -2.39
N ARG A 44 -14.91 6.17 -1.32
CA ARG A 44 -15.17 6.73 0.02
C ARG A 44 -14.78 8.21 0.05
N PRO A 45 -15.59 9.07 0.68
CA PRO A 45 -15.21 10.45 0.94
C PRO A 45 -13.91 10.54 1.74
N ALA A 46 -13.08 11.54 1.43
CA ALA A 46 -11.81 11.75 2.13
C ALA A 46 -12.01 11.92 3.65
N ASP A 47 -13.07 12.61 4.06
CA ASP A 47 -13.35 12.84 5.49
C ASP A 47 -13.73 11.55 6.23
N ASP A 48 -14.39 10.59 5.57
CA ASP A 48 -14.68 9.29 6.18
C ASP A 48 -13.38 8.50 6.39
N ILE A 49 -12.46 8.56 5.42
CA ILE A 49 -11.12 7.94 5.52
C ILE A 49 -10.33 8.62 6.63
N ARG A 50 -10.27 9.95 6.66
CA ARG A 50 -9.56 10.73 7.67
C ARG A 50 -10.08 10.44 9.08
N ARG A 51 -11.40 10.45 9.27
CA ARG A 51 -12.04 10.13 10.56
C ARG A 51 -11.68 8.74 11.04
N HIS A 52 -11.69 7.75 10.13
CA HIS A 52 -11.31 6.40 10.47
C HIS A 52 -9.84 6.28 10.92
N PHE A 53 -8.91 6.96 10.24
CA PHE A 53 -7.49 6.90 10.59
C PHE A 53 -7.14 7.74 11.82
N LEU A 54 -7.95 8.73 12.19
CA LEU A 54 -7.79 9.49 13.42
C LEU A 54 -8.54 8.89 14.61
N ASP A 55 -9.27 7.81 14.43
CA ASP A 55 -9.93 7.12 15.54
C ASP A 55 -8.88 6.64 16.55
N PRO A 56 -8.95 7.09 17.81
CA PRO A 56 -8.01 6.67 18.86
C PRO A 56 -7.91 5.15 19.03
N GLY A 57 -8.99 4.41 18.76
CA GLY A 57 -9.02 2.95 18.78
C GLY A 57 -8.09 2.28 17.76
N ARG A 58 -7.68 2.99 16.72
CA ARG A 58 -6.78 2.44 15.69
C ARG A 58 -5.36 2.16 16.19
N TRP A 59 -4.86 2.97 17.10
CA TRP A 59 -3.54 2.81 17.72
C TRP A 59 -3.64 2.16 19.12
N GLN A 60 -4.71 1.42 19.37
CA GLN A 60 -4.90 0.64 20.58
C GLN A 60 -4.57 -0.85 20.32
N PRO A 61 -4.34 -1.63 21.37
CA PRO A 61 -4.20 -3.07 21.26
C PRO A 61 -5.38 -3.70 20.53
N ALA A 62 -5.09 -4.49 19.51
CA ALA A 62 -6.09 -5.17 18.71
C ALA A 62 -5.75 -6.66 18.59
N ALA A 63 -6.76 -7.48 18.35
CA ALA A 63 -6.57 -8.91 18.18
C ALA A 63 -5.68 -9.24 16.97
N ASP A 64 -4.67 -10.07 17.20
CA ASP A 64 -3.90 -10.70 16.13
C ASP A 64 -4.71 -11.82 15.46
N PRO A 65 -4.18 -12.46 14.41
CA PRO A 65 -4.86 -13.60 13.76
C PRO A 65 -5.15 -14.79 14.68
N ASP A 66 -4.47 -14.89 15.81
CA ASP A 66 -4.66 -15.94 16.81
C ASP A 66 -5.59 -15.47 17.96
N GLY A 67 -6.17 -14.25 17.86
CA GLY A 67 -7.12 -13.68 18.81
C GLY A 67 -6.50 -13.02 20.05
N ARG A 68 -5.17 -12.84 20.09
CA ARG A 68 -4.48 -12.19 21.20
C ARG A 68 -4.48 -10.67 21.00
N LEU A 69 -4.75 -9.92 22.05
CA LEU A 69 -4.58 -8.48 22.02
C LEU A 69 -3.10 -8.14 21.95
N VAL A 70 -2.72 -7.44 20.90
CA VAL A 70 -1.33 -7.05 20.61
C VAL A 70 -1.26 -5.54 20.43
N ASP A 71 -0.33 -4.92 21.16
CA ASP A 71 0.00 -3.51 21.03
C ASP A 71 0.42 -3.17 19.58
N PRO A 72 0.05 -2.00 19.03
CA PRO A 72 0.40 -1.61 17.66
C PRO A 72 1.91 -1.60 17.40
N VAL A 73 2.73 -1.16 18.35
CA VAL A 73 4.19 -1.17 18.24
C VAL A 73 4.72 -2.60 18.17
N ILE A 74 4.21 -3.50 19.04
CA ILE A 74 4.57 -4.92 19.03
C ILE A 74 4.13 -5.59 17.73
N ARG A 75 2.93 -5.28 17.25
CA ARG A 75 2.38 -5.78 15.98
C ARG A 75 3.25 -5.33 14.80
N GLN A 76 3.71 -4.09 14.80
CA GLN A 76 4.65 -3.58 13.82
C GLN A 76 6.01 -4.27 13.96
N ALA A 77 6.52 -4.44 15.19
CA ALA A 77 7.78 -5.14 15.46
C ALA A 77 7.78 -6.60 15.00
N ALA A 78 6.64 -7.30 15.04
CA ALA A 78 6.51 -8.65 14.51
C ALA A 78 6.79 -8.74 13.00
N ARG A 79 6.67 -7.63 12.26
CA ARG A 79 6.99 -7.53 10.84
C ARG A 79 8.45 -7.12 10.57
N ARG A 80 9.26 -6.96 11.60
CA ARG A 80 10.64 -6.47 11.48
C ARG A 80 11.48 -7.28 10.51
N GLY A 81 11.29 -8.61 10.45
CA GLY A 81 11.99 -9.49 9.51
C GLY A 81 11.69 -9.18 8.06
N GLU A 82 10.42 -8.93 7.75
CA GLU A 82 9.94 -8.51 6.43
C GLU A 82 10.49 -7.12 6.07
N TYR A 83 10.33 -6.15 6.96
CA TYR A 83 10.76 -4.78 6.74
C TYR A 83 12.27 -4.64 6.57
N ARG A 84 13.07 -5.46 7.26
CA ARG A 84 14.52 -5.52 7.06
C ARG A 84 14.92 -5.89 5.62
N LYS A 85 14.16 -6.77 4.96
CA LYS A 85 14.42 -7.12 3.55
C LYS A 85 14.22 -5.91 2.64
N TYR A 86 13.13 -5.18 2.85
CA TYR A 86 12.82 -3.96 2.10
C TYR A 86 13.84 -2.85 2.36
N ALA A 87 14.11 -2.59 3.64
CA ALA A 87 15.07 -1.58 4.05
C ALA A 87 16.47 -1.85 3.49
N ARG A 88 16.97 -3.10 3.53
CA ARG A 88 18.26 -3.48 2.93
C ARG A 88 18.28 -3.26 1.42
N ALA A 89 17.23 -3.62 0.72
CA ALA A 89 17.15 -3.45 -0.72
C ALA A 89 17.20 -1.96 -1.11
N LEU A 90 16.50 -1.11 -0.37
CA LEU A 90 16.53 0.33 -0.59
C LEU A 90 17.88 0.94 -0.16
N ALA A 91 18.38 0.61 1.04
CA ALA A 91 19.62 1.15 1.60
C ALA A 91 20.83 0.88 0.71
N GLY A 92 20.90 -0.28 0.04
CA GLY A 92 21.98 -0.61 -0.89
C GLY A 92 22.03 0.28 -2.15
N ARG A 93 21.07 1.20 -2.33
CA ARG A 93 20.94 2.10 -3.48
C ARG A 93 21.05 3.56 -3.10
N LEU A 94 21.02 3.87 -1.81
CA LEU A 94 21.07 5.21 -1.26
C LEU A 94 22.50 5.59 -0.84
N LYS A 95 22.77 6.87 -0.83
CA LYS A 95 24.03 7.47 -0.41
C LYS A 95 23.85 8.22 0.90
N SER A 96 24.95 8.48 1.60
CA SER A 96 24.93 9.36 2.77
C SER A 96 24.35 10.72 2.44
N GLY A 97 23.44 11.21 3.26
CA GLY A 97 22.75 12.48 3.08
C GLY A 97 21.51 12.44 2.19
N ASP A 98 21.22 11.29 1.53
CA ASP A 98 19.99 11.14 0.73
C ASP A 98 18.74 11.35 1.58
N ARG A 99 17.71 11.97 0.97
CA ARG A 99 16.43 12.30 1.59
C ARG A 99 15.43 11.20 1.34
N VAL A 100 14.98 10.57 2.42
CA VAL A 100 14.01 9.48 2.40
C VAL A 100 12.75 9.89 3.15
N MET A 101 11.60 9.79 2.50
CA MET A 101 10.31 10.06 3.10
C MET A 101 9.47 8.76 3.15
N ASP A 102 8.86 8.49 4.31
CA ASP A 102 7.90 7.39 4.48
C ASP A 102 6.52 7.99 4.75
N VAL A 103 5.56 7.73 3.86
CA VAL A 103 4.19 8.26 3.93
C VAL A 103 3.24 7.21 4.49
N GLY A 104 2.60 7.54 5.61
CA GLY A 104 1.88 6.58 6.45
C GLY A 104 2.86 5.74 7.26
N ALA A 105 3.84 6.40 7.89
CA ALA A 105 4.97 5.74 8.55
C ALA A 105 4.57 4.91 9.79
N GLY A 106 3.37 5.13 10.34
CA GLY A 106 2.96 4.55 11.60
C GLY A 106 3.98 4.88 12.69
N GLY A 107 4.36 3.91 13.52
CA GLY A 107 5.40 4.07 14.55
C GLY A 107 6.84 4.15 14.02
N GLY A 108 7.07 4.39 12.71
CA GLY A 108 8.39 4.69 12.14
C GLY A 108 9.33 3.50 11.94
N LEU A 109 8.86 2.26 12.14
CA LEU A 109 9.73 1.07 12.09
C LEU A 109 10.50 0.95 10.77
N MET A 110 9.89 1.24 9.62
CA MET A 110 10.56 1.10 8.32
C MET A 110 11.76 2.06 8.22
N LEU A 111 11.57 3.32 8.57
CA LEU A 111 12.65 4.32 8.57
C LEU A 111 13.73 4.02 9.58
N SER A 112 13.37 3.47 10.76
CA SER A 112 14.35 3.11 11.80
C SER A 112 15.32 2.00 11.37
N LEU A 113 14.94 1.20 10.39
CA LEU A 113 15.78 0.12 9.83
C LEU A 113 16.74 0.60 8.73
N LEU A 114 16.60 1.84 8.27
CA LEU A 114 17.52 2.45 7.31
C LEU A 114 18.76 3.04 8.01
N PRO A 115 19.89 3.18 7.30
CA PRO A 115 21.12 3.77 7.86
C PRO A 115 20.92 5.15 8.50
N GLY A 116 21.65 5.46 9.56
CA GLY A 116 21.52 6.69 10.33
C GLY A 116 22.02 7.95 9.59
N ASN A 117 22.82 7.78 8.56
CA ASN A 117 23.40 8.87 7.75
C ASN A 117 22.47 9.40 6.65
N LEU A 118 21.21 8.97 6.62
CA LEU A 118 20.16 9.47 5.72
C LEU A 118 19.34 10.57 6.39
N LYS A 119 18.77 11.48 5.59
CA LYS A 119 17.78 12.46 6.03
C LYS A 119 16.40 11.81 5.95
N LYS A 120 15.88 11.37 7.10
CA LYS A 120 14.66 10.57 7.20
C LYS A 120 13.49 11.41 7.70
N VAL A 121 12.40 11.43 6.95
CA VAL A 121 11.16 12.13 7.30
C VAL A 121 10.01 11.14 7.33
N ALA A 122 9.32 11.04 8.46
CA ALA A 122 8.09 10.30 8.61
C ALA A 122 6.89 11.24 8.39
N VAL A 123 5.91 10.81 7.61
CA VAL A 123 4.62 11.51 7.47
C VAL A 123 3.55 10.60 8.06
N GLU A 124 2.93 11.03 9.17
CA GLU A 124 1.95 10.23 9.88
C GLU A 124 0.89 11.15 10.53
N PRO A 125 -0.38 11.08 10.10
CA PRO A 125 -1.42 11.94 10.66
C PRO A 125 -1.88 11.52 12.06
N HIS A 126 -1.80 10.21 12.42
CA HIS A 126 -2.29 9.73 13.70
C HIS A 126 -1.38 10.19 14.84
N PRO A 127 -1.92 10.88 15.89
CA PRO A 127 -1.10 11.48 16.95
C PRO A 127 -0.18 10.50 17.67
N GLU A 128 -0.73 9.39 18.16
CA GLU A 128 0.01 8.40 18.95
C GLU A 128 1.05 7.66 18.11
N ALA A 129 0.73 7.37 16.82
CA ALA A 129 1.68 6.76 15.89
C ALA A 129 2.84 7.71 15.58
N ALA A 130 2.53 9.00 15.36
CA ALA A 130 3.53 10.03 15.14
C ALA A 130 4.44 10.22 16.37
N GLU A 131 3.89 10.18 17.59
CA GLU A 131 4.66 10.21 18.82
C GLU A 131 5.60 9.01 18.94
N ALA A 132 5.10 7.80 18.66
CA ALA A 132 5.92 6.58 18.65
C ALA A 132 7.07 6.67 17.62
N ALA A 133 6.84 7.24 16.46
CA ALA A 133 7.89 7.49 15.45
C ALA A 133 8.90 8.54 15.92
N GLY A 134 8.43 9.61 16.57
CA GLY A 134 9.27 10.65 17.18
C GLY A 134 10.17 10.09 18.28
N ALA A 135 9.66 9.17 19.11
CA ALA A 135 10.44 8.48 20.14
C ALA A 135 11.62 7.64 19.55
N LEU A 136 11.58 7.31 18.26
CA LEU A 136 12.71 6.69 17.56
C LEU A 136 13.73 7.72 17.00
N GLY A 137 13.56 9.01 17.29
CA GLY A 137 14.43 10.09 16.81
C GLY A 137 14.19 10.48 15.36
N LEU A 138 13.01 10.17 14.79
CA LEU A 138 12.67 10.54 13.43
C LEU A 138 12.10 11.97 13.36
N ASP A 139 12.36 12.66 12.25
CA ASP A 139 11.65 13.89 11.88
C ASP A 139 10.24 13.52 11.43
N VAL A 140 9.22 13.94 12.19
CA VAL A 140 7.83 13.54 11.96
C VAL A 140 6.98 14.74 11.56
N ARG A 141 6.35 14.64 10.39
CA ARG A 141 5.33 15.57 9.92
C ARG A 141 3.94 15.01 10.20
N ARG A 142 3.22 15.60 11.15
CA ARG A 142 1.85 15.23 11.50
C ARG A 142 0.87 15.86 10.53
N GLN A 143 0.81 15.34 9.31
CA GLN A 143 -0.08 15.81 8.26
C GLN A 143 -0.53 14.68 7.35
N TRP A 144 -1.58 14.94 6.58
CA TRP A 144 -2.06 14.01 5.56
C TRP A 144 -1.14 14.02 4.33
N ALA A 145 -1.09 12.89 3.62
CA ALA A 145 -0.33 12.77 2.39
C ALA A 145 -0.79 13.77 1.32
N GLU A 146 -2.08 14.04 1.26
CA GLU A 146 -2.70 14.97 0.32
C GLU A 146 -2.26 16.43 0.56
N ASP A 147 -1.91 16.76 1.80
CA ASP A 147 -1.50 18.12 2.20
C ASP A 147 0.02 18.34 2.07
N LEU A 148 0.76 17.29 1.64
CA LEU A 148 2.18 17.40 1.37
C LEU A 148 2.45 18.28 0.15
N GLU A 149 3.37 19.22 0.30
CA GLU A 149 3.95 19.97 -0.81
C GLU A 149 5.47 19.97 -0.70
N LEU A 150 6.13 19.56 -1.79
CA LEU A 150 7.57 19.49 -1.88
C LEU A 150 8.03 20.10 -3.20
N PRO A 151 9.23 20.70 -3.23
CA PRO A 151 9.84 21.13 -4.48
C PRO A 151 10.10 19.95 -5.43
N PRO A 152 10.19 20.18 -6.73
CA PRO A 152 10.67 19.18 -7.69
C PRO A 152 12.02 18.61 -7.26
N ASP A 153 12.24 17.33 -7.56
CA ASP A 153 13.50 16.62 -7.34
C ASP A 153 14.02 16.64 -5.88
N HIS A 154 13.11 16.81 -4.92
CA HIS A 154 13.44 16.95 -3.50
C HIS A 154 13.81 15.61 -2.84
N LEU A 155 13.22 14.51 -3.30
CA LEU A 155 13.36 13.18 -2.68
C LEU A 155 14.33 12.29 -3.46
N ASP A 156 15.19 11.59 -2.72
CA ASP A 156 15.99 10.47 -3.21
C ASP A 156 15.20 9.16 -3.13
N ALA A 157 14.35 9.01 -2.13
CA ALA A 157 13.43 7.88 -2.04
C ALA A 157 12.11 8.25 -1.35
N LEU A 158 11.04 7.63 -1.85
CA LEU A 158 9.71 7.59 -1.24
C LEU A 158 9.40 6.16 -0.80
N ILE A 159 8.90 6.01 0.41
CA ILE A 159 8.38 4.76 0.95
C ILE A 159 6.89 4.91 1.18
N MET A 160 6.13 3.91 0.78
CA MET A 160 4.74 3.72 1.16
C MET A 160 4.53 2.25 1.51
N ASN A 161 4.45 1.98 2.79
CA ASN A 161 4.33 0.61 3.29
C ASN A 161 2.95 0.38 3.88
N GLN A 162 2.07 -0.28 3.13
CA GLN A 162 0.66 -0.51 3.50
C GLN A 162 -0.12 0.80 3.77
N SER A 163 0.15 1.83 2.99
CA SER A 163 -0.49 3.13 3.15
C SER A 163 -1.10 3.67 1.86
N LEU A 164 -0.57 3.26 0.70
CA LEU A 164 -0.97 3.82 -0.59
C LEU A 164 -2.44 3.58 -0.94
N ASP A 165 -2.94 2.39 -0.66
CA ASP A 165 -4.33 1.97 -0.91
C ASP A 165 -5.36 2.67 -0.01
N HIS A 166 -4.90 3.30 1.06
CA HIS A 166 -5.73 4.09 1.97
C HIS A 166 -5.88 5.56 1.59
N LEU A 167 -5.09 6.06 0.65
CA LEU A 167 -5.23 7.46 0.22
C LEU A 167 -6.57 7.66 -0.50
N PRO A 168 -7.24 8.81 -0.32
CA PRO A 168 -8.45 9.15 -1.06
C PRO A 168 -8.25 9.11 -2.57
N ASP A 169 -7.09 9.55 -3.05
CA ASP A 169 -6.69 9.54 -4.47
C ASP A 169 -5.21 9.15 -4.62
N PRO A 170 -4.91 7.82 -4.62
CA PRO A 170 -3.54 7.34 -4.70
C PRO A 170 -2.83 7.74 -5.98
N GLY A 171 -3.52 7.76 -7.12
CA GLY A 171 -2.95 8.12 -8.41
C GLY A 171 -2.51 9.56 -8.45
N ARG A 172 -3.36 10.48 -8.00
CA ARG A 172 -3.03 11.90 -7.89
C ARG A 172 -1.84 12.13 -6.95
N PHE A 173 -1.80 11.45 -5.82
CA PHE A 173 -0.66 11.52 -4.91
C PHE A 173 0.63 11.07 -5.59
N LEU A 174 0.62 9.91 -6.25
CA LEU A 174 1.80 9.38 -6.92
C LEU A 174 2.27 10.26 -8.09
N ALA A 175 1.35 10.89 -8.83
CA ALA A 175 1.70 11.85 -9.86
C ALA A 175 2.49 13.05 -9.28
N ARG A 176 2.06 13.59 -8.13
CA ARG A 176 2.81 14.65 -7.40
C ARG A 176 4.15 14.13 -6.88
N ALA A 177 4.15 12.94 -6.29
CA ALA A 177 5.36 12.30 -5.77
C ALA A 177 6.39 12.04 -6.88
N ALA A 178 5.94 11.79 -8.11
CA ALA A 178 6.83 11.64 -9.25
C ALA A 178 7.58 12.95 -9.56
N VAL A 179 6.93 14.09 -9.39
CA VAL A 179 7.61 15.41 -9.53
C VAL A 179 8.61 15.63 -8.41
N TRP A 180 8.27 15.26 -7.17
CA TRP A 180 9.14 15.43 -6.00
C TRP A 180 10.36 14.51 -5.99
N THR A 181 10.25 13.36 -6.66
CA THR A 181 11.35 12.39 -6.73
C THR A 181 12.34 12.78 -7.82
N ARG A 182 13.63 12.90 -7.49
CA ARG A 182 14.66 13.22 -8.48
C ARG A 182 14.85 12.14 -9.54
N PRO A 183 15.38 12.45 -10.72
CA PRO A 183 15.84 11.44 -11.67
C PRO A 183 16.83 10.47 -10.99
N GLY A 184 16.65 9.17 -11.22
CA GLY A 184 17.41 8.11 -10.55
C GLY A 184 17.00 7.80 -9.12
N GLY A 185 16.02 8.52 -8.54
CA GLY A 185 15.44 8.25 -7.22
C GLY A 185 14.57 7.00 -7.20
N PHE A 186 14.13 6.59 -6.00
CA PHE A 186 13.50 5.29 -5.77
C PHE A 186 12.12 5.40 -5.11
N TRP A 187 11.22 4.49 -5.45
CA TRP A 187 9.99 4.24 -4.72
C TRP A 187 9.97 2.82 -4.20
N LEU A 188 9.70 2.69 -2.90
CA LEU A 188 9.45 1.43 -2.22
C LEU A 188 7.96 1.36 -1.86
N LEU A 189 7.18 0.65 -2.66
CA LEU A 189 5.74 0.48 -2.46
C LEU A 189 5.50 -0.97 -2.02
N THR A 190 4.98 -1.16 -0.81
CA THR A 190 4.78 -2.49 -0.23
C THR A 190 3.42 -2.66 0.42
N GLY A 191 2.98 -3.90 0.55
CA GLY A 191 1.65 -4.20 1.10
C GLY A 191 0.52 -4.05 0.11
N LEU A 192 0.82 -3.91 -1.18
CA LEU A 192 -0.18 -3.80 -2.24
C LEU A 192 -0.94 -5.12 -2.39
N ILE A 193 -2.26 -5.04 -2.40
CA ILE A 193 -3.13 -6.21 -2.52
C ILE A 193 -3.29 -6.57 -3.99
N ASN A 194 -3.07 -7.86 -4.30
CA ASN A 194 -3.26 -8.38 -5.64
C ASN A 194 -4.70 -8.91 -5.83
N PRO A 195 -5.60 -8.18 -6.49
CA PRO A 195 -6.97 -8.60 -6.70
C PRO A 195 -7.10 -9.77 -7.68
N GLU A 196 -6.03 -10.08 -8.40
CA GLU A 196 -5.98 -11.16 -9.38
C GLU A 196 -5.20 -12.39 -8.85
N SER A 197 -4.90 -12.43 -7.55
CA SER A 197 -4.29 -13.62 -6.93
C SER A 197 -5.22 -14.84 -7.05
N PRO A 198 -4.67 -16.06 -7.08
CA PRO A 198 -5.50 -17.27 -7.15
C PRO A 198 -6.58 -17.31 -6.05
N LEU A 199 -6.25 -16.92 -4.82
CA LEU A 199 -7.24 -16.92 -3.74
C LEU A 199 -8.25 -15.77 -3.86
N ALA A 200 -7.87 -14.61 -4.33
CA ALA A 200 -8.83 -13.53 -4.57
C ALA A 200 -9.88 -13.96 -5.60
N ARG A 201 -9.46 -14.64 -6.66
CA ARG A 201 -10.37 -15.20 -7.68
C ARG A 201 -11.23 -16.32 -7.15
N LEU A 202 -10.65 -17.25 -6.37
CA LEU A 202 -11.35 -18.40 -5.82
C LEU A 202 -12.41 -18.01 -4.79
N TYR A 203 -12.07 -17.11 -3.87
CA TYR A 203 -12.96 -16.71 -2.77
C TYR A 203 -13.89 -15.55 -3.13
N GLY A 204 -13.62 -14.82 -4.21
CA GLY A 204 -14.45 -13.70 -4.64
C GLY A 204 -14.68 -12.68 -3.52
N VAL A 205 -15.96 -12.38 -3.23
CA VAL A 205 -16.35 -11.41 -2.17
C VAL A 205 -15.87 -11.80 -0.76
N ARG A 206 -15.56 -13.06 -0.52
CA ARG A 206 -15.06 -13.58 0.77
C ARG A 206 -13.55 -13.45 0.92
N HIS A 207 -12.85 -12.83 -0.04
CA HIS A 207 -11.43 -12.63 0.10
C HIS A 207 -11.13 -11.65 1.25
N ARG A 208 -10.37 -12.12 2.24
CA ARG A 208 -10.14 -11.43 3.52
C ARG A 208 -9.50 -10.05 3.42
N LEU A 209 -8.86 -9.74 2.28
CA LEU A 209 -8.16 -8.48 2.09
C LEU A 209 -9.04 -7.39 1.44
N TRP A 210 -10.29 -7.70 1.09
CA TRP A 210 -11.21 -6.64 0.71
C TRP A 210 -11.54 -5.79 1.93
N HIS A 211 -11.26 -4.52 1.83
CA HIS A 211 -11.52 -3.59 2.93
C HIS A 211 -12.18 -2.32 2.40
N PRO A 212 -13.28 -1.86 3.01
CA PRO A 212 -14.04 -0.73 2.49
C PRO A 212 -13.27 0.59 2.46
N LEU A 213 -12.16 0.70 3.19
CA LEU A 213 -11.32 1.89 3.21
C LEU A 213 -10.15 1.84 2.22
N HIS A 214 -9.90 0.71 1.60
CA HIS A 214 -8.93 0.65 0.50
C HIS A 214 -9.59 1.23 -0.75
N GLN A 215 -9.03 2.28 -1.29
CA GLN A 215 -9.59 2.95 -2.47
C GLN A 215 -9.25 2.22 -3.77
N VAL A 216 -8.08 1.59 -3.81
CA VAL A 216 -7.58 0.90 -5.01
C VAL A 216 -6.91 -0.44 -4.67
N TYR A 217 -6.98 -1.35 -5.62
CA TYR A 217 -6.31 -2.64 -5.62
C TYR A 217 -5.64 -2.82 -6.98
N PRO A 218 -4.43 -2.27 -7.18
CA PRO A 218 -3.74 -2.40 -8.45
C PRO A 218 -3.18 -3.82 -8.59
N PRO A 219 -3.56 -4.61 -9.62
CA PRO A 219 -2.82 -5.83 -9.92
C PRO A 219 -1.39 -5.47 -10.37
N PRO A 220 -0.40 -6.38 -10.26
CA PRO A 220 0.99 -6.09 -10.60
C PRO A 220 1.17 -5.42 -11.96
N ARG A 221 0.42 -5.87 -12.99
CA ARG A 221 0.47 -5.27 -14.33
C ARG A 221 -0.03 -3.82 -14.37
N ALA A 222 -1.06 -3.47 -13.57
CA ALA A 222 -1.54 -2.10 -13.50
C ALA A 222 -0.56 -1.19 -12.76
N ALA A 223 0.11 -1.71 -11.73
CA ALA A 223 1.18 -0.99 -11.05
C ALA A 223 2.34 -0.68 -12.00
N VAL A 224 2.84 -1.68 -12.75
CA VAL A 224 3.90 -1.46 -13.75
C VAL A 224 3.49 -0.43 -14.79
N ARG A 225 2.28 -0.57 -15.37
CA ARG A 225 1.80 0.34 -16.41
C ARG A 225 1.81 1.79 -15.96
N VAL A 226 1.26 2.06 -14.78
CA VAL A 226 1.15 3.43 -14.25
C VAL A 226 2.52 3.98 -13.85
N LEU A 227 3.36 3.18 -13.17
CA LEU A 227 4.71 3.57 -12.81
C LEU A 227 5.56 3.88 -14.04
N SER A 228 5.48 3.05 -15.09
CA SER A 228 6.20 3.28 -16.35
C SER A 228 5.74 4.56 -17.05
N ALA A 229 4.45 4.90 -17.00
CA ALA A 229 3.93 6.15 -17.54
C ALA A 229 4.51 7.39 -16.83
N TRP A 230 4.86 7.26 -15.55
CA TRP A 230 5.55 8.31 -14.78
C TRP A 230 7.08 8.20 -14.82
N GLY A 231 7.62 7.36 -15.68
CA GLY A 231 9.05 7.20 -15.89
C GLY A 231 9.75 6.35 -14.84
N PHE A 232 9.04 5.50 -14.14
CA PHE A 232 9.62 4.56 -13.20
C PHE A 232 9.71 3.15 -13.79
N GLU A 233 10.86 2.51 -13.59
CA GLU A 233 11.10 1.11 -13.89
C GLU A 233 11.06 0.30 -12.59
N VAL A 234 10.28 -0.79 -12.57
CA VAL A 234 10.26 -1.72 -11.42
C VAL A 234 11.49 -2.61 -11.51
N ILE A 235 12.39 -2.47 -10.54
CA ILE A 235 13.68 -3.16 -10.51
C ILE A 235 13.72 -4.34 -9.53
N GLN A 236 12.74 -4.46 -8.64
CA GLN A 236 12.64 -5.57 -7.70
C GLN A 236 11.20 -5.80 -7.25
N TRP A 237 10.84 -7.08 -7.04
CA TRP A 237 9.54 -7.52 -6.58
C TRP A 237 9.64 -8.39 -5.34
N TRP A 238 8.59 -8.33 -4.50
CA TRP A 238 8.40 -9.24 -3.39
C TRP A 238 6.96 -9.74 -3.35
N GLN A 239 6.80 -10.98 -2.93
CA GLN A 239 5.52 -11.56 -2.55
C GLN A 239 5.62 -12.05 -1.11
N PRO A 240 5.44 -11.16 -0.12
CA PRO A 240 5.65 -11.49 1.28
C PRO A 240 4.60 -12.50 1.74
N TYR A 241 5.06 -13.60 2.27
CA TYR A 241 4.27 -14.58 2.99
C TYR A 241 5.12 -15.22 4.08
N PHE A 242 6.23 -15.88 3.69
CA PHE A 242 7.15 -16.46 4.64
C PHE A 242 7.94 -15.37 5.38
N GLY A 243 7.99 -15.50 6.72
CA GLY A 243 8.63 -14.52 7.60
C GLY A 243 7.76 -13.29 7.91
N THR A 244 6.47 -13.36 7.60
CA THR A 244 5.45 -12.41 8.08
C THR A 244 4.69 -13.03 9.26
N PRO A 245 4.03 -12.23 10.12
CA PRO A 245 3.18 -12.77 11.19
C PRO A 245 2.02 -13.64 10.69
N TYR A 246 1.63 -13.47 9.45
CA TYR A 246 0.46 -14.11 8.84
C TYR A 246 0.79 -15.34 8.02
N GLY A 247 2.08 -15.61 7.77
CA GLY A 247 2.54 -16.67 6.87
C GLY A 247 3.61 -17.57 7.48
N GLY A 248 3.71 -18.75 6.93
CA GLY A 248 4.69 -19.78 7.31
C GLY A 248 4.28 -21.14 6.80
N LEU A 249 5.23 -22.06 6.72
CA LEU A 249 4.97 -23.41 6.19
C LEU A 249 3.86 -24.13 6.98
N GLY A 250 3.89 -24.05 8.31
CA GLY A 250 2.87 -24.68 9.16
C GLY A 250 1.47 -24.10 8.94
N ARG A 251 1.36 -22.76 8.73
CA ARG A 251 0.06 -22.14 8.39
C ARG A 251 -0.40 -22.53 6.99
N LEU A 252 0.52 -22.58 6.02
CA LEU A 252 0.21 -23.02 4.67
C LEU A 252 -0.36 -24.45 4.66
N ILE A 253 0.31 -25.39 5.36
CA ILE A 253 -0.14 -26.77 5.50
C ILE A 253 -1.52 -26.84 6.20
N ARG A 254 -1.71 -26.06 7.27
CA ARG A 254 -2.97 -26.02 8.01
C ARG A 254 -4.16 -25.58 7.15
N HIS A 255 -3.95 -24.59 6.28
CA HIS A 255 -5.02 -24.05 5.43
C HIS A 255 -5.18 -24.77 4.08
N LEU A 256 -4.23 -25.64 3.71
CA LEU A 256 -4.32 -26.38 2.44
C LEU A 256 -5.60 -27.20 2.29
N PRO A 257 -6.09 -27.96 3.32
CA PRO A 257 -7.35 -28.68 3.20
C PRO A 257 -8.55 -27.76 2.97
N GLU A 258 -8.58 -26.58 3.60
CA GLU A 258 -9.66 -25.59 3.41
C GLU A 258 -9.66 -25.05 1.96
N VAL A 259 -8.49 -24.75 1.42
CA VAL A 259 -8.36 -24.28 0.03
C VAL A 259 -8.73 -25.38 -0.95
N LEU A 260 -8.31 -26.61 -0.70
CA LEU A 260 -8.68 -27.76 -1.56
C LEU A 260 -10.19 -28.03 -1.50
N ALA A 261 -10.81 -27.95 -0.33
CA ALA A 261 -12.25 -28.10 -0.20
C ALA A 261 -13.02 -27.01 -0.96
N GLU A 262 -12.53 -25.75 -0.93
CA GLU A 262 -13.11 -24.63 -1.68
C GLU A 262 -13.05 -24.88 -3.19
N VAL A 263 -11.96 -25.48 -3.68
CA VAL A 263 -11.78 -25.83 -5.10
C VAL A 263 -12.64 -27.00 -5.54
N LEU A 264 -12.74 -28.05 -4.68
CA LEU A 264 -13.25 -29.36 -5.11
C LEU A 264 -14.71 -29.63 -4.75
N ILE A 265 -15.21 -29.04 -3.66
CA ILE A 265 -16.48 -29.48 -3.10
C ILE A 265 -17.58 -28.42 -3.23
N ARG A 266 -17.41 -27.27 -2.65
CA ARG A 266 -18.34 -26.12 -2.73
C ARG A 266 -17.74 -24.89 -2.06
N PRO A 267 -18.16 -23.67 -2.49
CA PRO A 267 -17.77 -22.45 -1.80
C PRO A 267 -18.21 -22.48 -0.33
N GLY A 268 -17.25 -22.48 0.57
CA GLY A 268 -17.50 -22.39 2.02
C GLY A 268 -18.05 -21.01 2.42
N ARG A 269 -18.38 -20.85 3.72
CA ARG A 269 -18.81 -19.55 4.27
C ARG A 269 -17.68 -18.73 4.86
N LYS A 270 -16.49 -19.31 5.03
CA LYS A 270 -15.34 -18.66 5.66
C LYS A 270 -14.62 -17.70 4.73
N PRO A 271 -14.02 -16.62 5.26
CA PRO A 271 -13.11 -15.77 4.48
C PRO A 271 -11.85 -16.54 4.06
N SER A 272 -11.19 -16.07 3.00
CA SER A 272 -9.96 -16.70 2.52
C SER A 272 -8.86 -16.65 3.60
N PRO A 273 -7.98 -17.67 3.67
CA PRO A 273 -6.79 -17.60 4.52
C PRO A 273 -5.76 -16.62 3.96
N ALA A 274 -4.74 -16.30 4.77
CA ALA A 274 -3.52 -15.67 4.25
C ALA A 274 -2.80 -16.66 3.35
N TRP A 275 -2.34 -16.21 2.17
CA TRP A 275 -1.77 -17.09 1.13
C TRP A 275 -0.69 -16.36 0.33
N PRO A 276 0.33 -17.09 -0.19
CA PRO A 276 1.30 -16.52 -1.10
C PRO A 276 0.65 -15.86 -2.31
N GLY A 277 1.15 -14.69 -2.73
CA GLY A 277 0.66 -13.96 -3.89
C GLY A 277 -0.53 -13.05 -3.67
N ASN A 278 -1.17 -13.08 -2.48
CA ASN A 278 -2.26 -12.16 -2.16
C ASN A 278 -1.80 -10.71 -2.00
N VAL A 279 -0.55 -10.53 -1.58
CA VAL A 279 0.07 -9.22 -1.36
C VAL A 279 1.40 -9.19 -2.09
N TYR A 280 1.77 -8.03 -2.60
CA TYR A 280 3.07 -7.82 -3.20
C TYR A 280 3.68 -6.49 -2.77
N GLY A 281 4.97 -6.35 -3.01
CA GLY A 281 5.72 -5.11 -2.90
C GLY A 281 6.65 -4.96 -4.08
N LEU A 282 7.05 -3.74 -4.35
CA LEU A 282 7.98 -3.42 -5.42
C LEU A 282 8.94 -2.30 -5.02
N LEU A 283 10.11 -2.31 -5.63
CA LEU A 283 11.05 -1.21 -5.66
C LEU A 283 11.16 -0.74 -7.11
N ALA A 284 10.88 0.53 -7.33
CA ALA A 284 10.97 1.16 -8.64
C ALA A 284 12.03 2.26 -8.63
N ARG A 285 12.65 2.52 -9.76
CA ARG A 285 13.63 3.58 -9.98
C ARG A 285 13.12 4.54 -11.03
N LYS A 286 13.17 5.84 -10.75
CA LYS A 286 12.86 6.88 -11.73
C LYS A 286 13.95 6.91 -12.81
N SER A 287 13.56 6.98 -14.09
CA SER A 287 14.49 7.14 -15.20
C SER A 287 15.37 8.38 -15.01
N VAL A 288 16.61 8.28 -15.45
CA VAL A 288 17.53 9.43 -15.47
C VAL A 288 17.24 10.34 -16.69
N GLN A 289 16.61 9.79 -17.73
CA GLN A 289 16.18 10.58 -18.88
C GLN A 289 14.87 11.30 -18.53
N THR A 290 14.87 12.61 -18.69
CA THR A 290 13.66 13.44 -18.55
C THR A 290 12.66 13.00 -19.60
N LEU A 291 11.56 12.36 -19.16
CA LEU A 291 10.43 12.14 -20.06
C LEU A 291 9.78 13.48 -20.36
N PRO A 292 9.37 13.77 -21.62
CA PRO A 292 8.61 14.97 -21.93
C PRO A 292 7.37 15.05 -21.02
N VAL A 293 7.07 16.24 -20.51
CA VAL A 293 5.93 16.52 -19.61
C VAL A 293 4.60 16.06 -20.19
N GLU A 294 4.48 15.97 -21.51
CA GLU A 294 3.32 15.44 -22.23
C GLU A 294 2.99 13.97 -21.90
N LYS A 295 3.96 13.16 -21.48
CA LYS A 295 3.72 11.77 -21.04
C LYS A 295 3.30 11.65 -19.57
N LEU A 296 3.47 12.71 -18.78
CA LEU A 296 2.95 12.81 -17.41
C LEU A 296 1.44 13.14 -17.37
N ALA A 297 0.86 13.50 -18.50
CA ALA A 297 -0.54 13.88 -18.66
C ALA A 297 -1.54 12.69 -18.66
N LEU A 298 -1.22 11.57 -18.00
CA LEU A 298 -2.21 10.54 -17.66
C LEU A 298 -3.02 10.91 -16.40
N ALA A 299 -2.79 12.07 -15.82
CA ALA A 299 -3.64 12.65 -14.78
C ALA A 299 -3.92 14.11 -15.15
N PRO A 300 -5.15 14.47 -15.59
CA PRO A 300 -5.53 15.86 -15.61
C PRO A 300 -5.49 16.42 -14.19
N ALA A 301 -5.07 17.69 -14.10
CA ALA A 301 -4.91 18.47 -12.89
C ALA A 301 -6.19 18.54 -12.02
#